data_0557b151b0cc7f4ca1d1849e967ba395
#
_entry.id   0557b151b0cc7f4ca1d1849e967ba395
#
_cell.length_a   1.000
_cell.length_b   1.000
_cell.length_c   1.000
_cell.angle_alpha   90.00
_cell.angle_beta   90.00
_cell.angle_gamma   90.00
#
_symmetry.space_group_name_H-M   'P 1'
#
loop_
_entity.id
_entity.type
_entity.pdbx_description
1 polymer ?
#
loop_
_entity_poly.entity_id
_entity_poly.type
_entity_poly.pdbx_seq_one_letter_code
_entity_poly.pdbx_strand_id
1 'polypeptide(L)'
;SAIDLLDEAAATVQNKSKHAKKDESGLTAADKALMDGKWKQAAQLIAKEQEVPVYKDLVKESDILTTLSRLSGIPVQKLTQTDAKKYLNLEAELHKRVIGQEQAVSSISRAIRRNQSGIRNNKRPIGSFMFLGPTGVGKTELAKALAEVLFDDESALIRFDMSEYMEKFAASRLNGAPPGYVGYEEGGELTEKVRNKPYSVLLFDEVEKAHPDIFNVLLQVLDDGVLTDSKGRKVDFSNTIIIMTSNLGATALRDDKTVGFGAKDI
;
A
#
# COMPACT_ATOMS: atom_id res chain seq x y z
N SER A 1 10.40 -15.83 -16.28
CA SER A 1 11.69 -16.42 -15.89
C SER A 1 12.66 -15.34 -15.40
N ALA A 2 13.83 -15.72 -14.84
CA ALA A 2 14.86 -14.74 -14.44
C ALA A 2 15.41 -13.97 -15.66
N ILE A 3 15.41 -14.61 -16.83
CA ILE A 3 15.82 -13.99 -18.10
C ILE A 3 14.84 -12.89 -18.51
N ASP A 4 13.54 -13.13 -18.42
CA ASP A 4 12.50 -12.14 -18.76
C ASP A 4 12.59 -10.90 -17.86
N LEU A 5 12.94 -11.09 -16.58
CA LEU A 5 13.14 -9.99 -15.62
C LEU A 5 14.35 -9.12 -16.01
N LEU A 6 15.46 -9.76 -16.42
CA LEU A 6 16.66 -9.07 -16.87
C LEU A 6 16.41 -8.29 -18.16
N ASP A 7 15.69 -8.89 -19.12
CA ASP A 7 15.34 -8.24 -20.39
C ASP A 7 14.44 -7.03 -20.14
N GLU A 8 13.45 -7.13 -19.25
CA GLU A 8 12.56 -6.03 -18.92
C GLU A 8 13.27 -4.90 -18.16
N ALA A 9 14.20 -5.26 -17.24
CA ALA A 9 15.05 -4.28 -16.57
C ALA A 9 15.98 -3.57 -17.55
N ALA A 10 16.60 -4.30 -18.46
CA ALA A 10 17.46 -3.74 -19.50
C ALA A 10 16.70 -2.79 -20.44
N ALA A 11 15.49 -3.19 -20.89
CA ALA A 11 14.63 -2.34 -21.71
C ALA A 11 14.22 -1.05 -20.98
N THR A 12 13.94 -1.12 -19.68
CA THR A 12 13.58 0.03 -18.84
C THR A 12 14.75 1.01 -18.71
N VAL A 13 15.97 0.52 -18.47
CA VAL A 13 17.19 1.33 -18.38
C VAL A 13 17.48 1.99 -19.74
N GLN A 14 17.39 1.23 -20.84
CA GLN A 14 17.62 1.73 -22.18
C GLN A 14 16.59 2.82 -22.57
N ASN A 15 15.32 2.69 -22.19
CA ASN A 15 14.32 3.71 -22.45
C ASN A 15 14.57 4.99 -21.65
N LYS A 16 14.97 4.87 -20.36
CA LYS A 16 15.36 6.04 -19.56
C LYS A 16 16.54 6.79 -20.16
N SER A 17 17.56 6.08 -20.68
CA SER A 17 18.72 6.72 -21.30
C SER A 17 18.38 7.41 -22.62
N LYS A 18 17.46 6.85 -23.41
CA LYS A 18 16.97 7.50 -24.65
C LYS A 18 16.20 8.79 -24.36
N HIS A 19 15.38 8.82 -23.31
CA HIS A 19 14.65 10.03 -22.91
C HIS A 19 15.55 11.10 -22.29
N ALA A 20 16.61 10.73 -21.61
CA ALA A 20 17.58 11.68 -21.03
C ALA A 20 18.42 12.44 -22.08
N LYS A 21 18.42 11.99 -23.34
CA LYS A 21 19.13 12.67 -24.46
C LYS A 21 18.29 13.71 -25.18
N LYS A 22 16.98 13.80 -24.89
CA LYS A 22 16.08 14.82 -25.45
C LYS A 22 15.79 15.87 -24.40
N ASP A 23 15.86 17.13 -24.78
CA ASP A 23 15.43 18.22 -23.91
C ASP A 23 13.90 18.34 -23.84
N GLU A 24 13.41 19.35 -23.10
CA GLU A 24 11.97 19.62 -22.95
C GLU A 24 11.26 19.89 -24.31
N SER A 25 11.98 20.21 -25.38
CA SER A 25 11.44 20.37 -26.75
C SER A 25 11.37 19.05 -27.53
N GLY A 26 11.91 17.96 -26.99
CA GLY A 26 11.96 16.66 -27.66
C GLY A 26 12.99 16.55 -28.80
N LEU A 27 13.82 17.56 -28.99
CA LEU A 27 14.83 17.66 -30.06
C LEU A 27 16.21 17.23 -29.55
N THR A 28 16.99 16.55 -30.41
CA THR A 28 18.39 16.25 -30.12
C THR A 28 19.30 17.46 -30.40
N ALA A 29 20.53 17.43 -29.89
CA ALA A 29 21.54 18.47 -30.22
C ALA A 29 21.82 18.52 -31.72
N ALA A 30 21.73 17.40 -32.42
CA ALA A 30 21.87 17.30 -33.88
C ALA A 30 20.68 17.94 -34.58
N ASP A 31 19.46 17.74 -34.13
CA ASP A 31 18.25 18.35 -34.67
C ASP A 31 18.30 19.90 -34.56
N LYS A 32 18.77 20.42 -33.43
CA LYS A 32 18.96 21.85 -33.21
C LYS A 32 20.02 22.43 -34.13
N ALA A 33 21.14 21.75 -34.31
CA ALA A 33 22.19 22.18 -35.25
C ALA A 33 21.71 22.17 -36.70
N LEU A 34 20.82 21.25 -37.10
CA LEU A 34 20.17 21.21 -38.38
C LEU A 34 19.23 22.41 -38.59
N MET A 35 18.42 22.73 -37.60
CA MET A 35 17.52 23.88 -37.61
C MET A 35 18.26 25.24 -37.72
N ASP A 36 19.42 25.32 -37.05
CA ASP A 36 20.31 26.48 -37.09
C ASP A 36 21.13 26.58 -38.43
N GLY A 37 20.97 25.67 -39.37
CA GLY A 37 21.71 25.66 -40.63
C GLY A 37 23.17 25.24 -40.48
N LYS A 38 23.60 24.67 -39.33
CA LYS A 38 24.99 24.26 -39.03
C LYS A 38 25.26 22.85 -39.49
N TRP A 39 25.14 22.56 -40.77
CA TRP A 39 25.20 21.19 -41.34
C TRP A 39 26.42 20.40 -40.99
N LYS A 40 27.63 21.02 -40.94
CA LYS A 40 28.88 20.34 -40.56
C LYS A 40 28.87 19.90 -39.10
N GLN A 41 28.33 20.72 -38.22
CA GLN A 41 28.21 20.43 -36.81
C GLN A 41 27.15 19.34 -36.53
N ALA A 42 26.03 19.40 -37.24
CA ALA A 42 24.99 18.38 -37.18
C ALA A 42 25.52 17.02 -37.67
N ALA A 43 26.25 16.98 -38.79
CA ALA A 43 26.86 15.74 -39.29
C ALA A 43 27.87 15.14 -38.31
N GLN A 44 28.69 15.97 -37.64
CA GLN A 44 29.62 15.49 -36.60
C GLN A 44 28.89 14.94 -35.35
N LEU A 45 27.76 15.57 -34.96
CA LEU A 45 26.97 15.08 -33.83
C LEU A 45 26.27 13.75 -34.16
N ILE A 46 25.71 13.63 -35.37
CA ILE A 46 25.09 12.41 -35.88
C ILE A 46 26.11 11.27 -35.96
N ALA A 47 27.31 11.56 -36.54
CA ALA A 47 28.39 10.56 -36.60
C ALA A 47 28.83 10.10 -35.20
N LYS A 48 28.94 11.04 -34.25
CA LYS A 48 29.27 10.74 -32.87
C LYS A 48 28.18 9.97 -32.12
N GLU A 49 26.94 10.14 -32.48
CA GLU A 49 25.80 9.36 -31.98
C GLU A 49 25.76 7.94 -32.57
N GLN A 50 26.26 7.75 -33.79
CA GLN A 50 26.37 6.43 -34.44
C GLN A 50 27.61 5.63 -34.02
N GLU A 51 28.70 6.28 -33.59
CA GLU A 51 29.95 5.62 -33.16
C GLU A 51 29.92 5.11 -31.70
N VAL A 52 28.93 5.37 -30.93
CA VAL A 52 28.85 4.90 -29.55
C VAL A 52 28.21 3.51 -29.54
N PRO A 53 28.98 2.42 -29.38
CA PRO A 53 28.43 1.14 -28.99
C PRO A 53 27.91 1.30 -27.61
N VAL A 54 26.65 1.22 -27.54
CA VAL A 54 25.77 1.68 -26.49
C VAL A 54 25.68 0.66 -25.36
N TYR A 55 26.73 0.39 -24.65
CA TYR A 55 26.65 -0.38 -23.40
C TYR A 55 27.20 0.41 -22.20
N LYS A 56 26.87 1.71 -22.11
CA LYS A 56 27.17 2.51 -20.90
C LYS A 56 26.09 2.36 -19.82
N ASP A 57 24.94 1.82 -20.17
CA ASP A 57 23.86 1.63 -19.21
C ASP A 57 23.93 0.21 -18.65
N LEU A 58 24.84 -0.01 -17.71
CA LEU A 58 24.86 -1.23 -16.93
C LEU A 58 23.58 -1.31 -16.09
N VAL A 59 22.84 -2.41 -16.25
CA VAL A 59 21.73 -2.73 -15.37
C VAL A 59 22.26 -2.93 -13.97
N LYS A 60 21.84 -2.09 -13.04
CA LYS A 60 22.21 -2.15 -11.62
C LYS A 60 21.24 -3.05 -10.86
N GLU A 61 21.67 -3.53 -9.72
CA GLU A 61 20.80 -4.27 -8.80
C GLU A 61 19.51 -3.49 -8.46
N SER A 62 19.62 -2.16 -8.28
CA SER A 62 18.48 -1.27 -8.06
C SER A 62 17.45 -1.28 -9.20
N ASP A 63 17.88 -1.46 -10.44
CA ASP A 63 16.98 -1.49 -11.60
C ASP A 63 16.22 -2.82 -11.66
N ILE A 64 16.91 -3.91 -11.33
CA ILE A 64 16.29 -5.25 -11.21
C ILE A 64 15.26 -5.25 -10.08
N LEU A 65 15.64 -4.72 -8.91
CA LEU A 65 14.74 -4.62 -7.75
C LEU A 65 13.51 -3.75 -8.04
N THR A 66 13.69 -2.63 -8.76
CA THR A 66 12.59 -1.76 -9.17
C THR A 66 11.65 -2.46 -10.14
N THR A 67 12.19 -3.19 -11.12
CA THR A 67 11.40 -3.96 -12.09
C THR A 67 10.67 -5.11 -11.42
N LEU A 68 11.34 -5.83 -10.52
CA LEU A 68 10.74 -6.89 -9.72
C LEU A 68 9.61 -6.37 -8.83
N SER A 69 9.81 -5.22 -8.19
CA SER A 69 8.77 -4.55 -7.38
C SER A 69 7.54 -4.21 -8.19
N ARG A 70 7.73 -3.68 -9.40
CA ARG A 70 6.62 -3.33 -10.30
C ARG A 70 5.84 -4.57 -10.77
N LEU A 71 6.53 -5.67 -11.08
CA LEU A 71 5.90 -6.89 -11.58
C LEU A 71 5.22 -7.70 -10.48
N SER A 72 5.81 -7.72 -9.28
CA SER A 72 5.33 -8.53 -8.16
C SER A 72 4.37 -7.79 -7.22
N GLY A 73 4.31 -6.45 -7.30
CA GLY A 73 3.62 -5.61 -6.32
C GLY A 73 4.30 -5.56 -4.93
N ILE A 74 5.53 -6.11 -4.82
CA ILE A 74 6.29 -6.11 -3.56
C ILE A 74 7.15 -4.84 -3.50
N PRO A 75 7.02 -3.97 -2.49
CA PRO A 75 7.83 -2.76 -2.37
C PRO A 75 9.33 -3.06 -2.35
N VAL A 76 10.14 -2.22 -3.01
CA VAL A 76 11.61 -2.41 -3.12
C VAL A 76 12.26 -2.57 -1.75
N GLN A 77 11.80 -1.84 -0.74
CA GLN A 77 12.32 -1.92 0.63
C GLN A 77 12.15 -3.30 1.26
N LYS A 78 11.12 -4.06 0.86
CA LYS A 78 10.93 -5.45 1.31
C LYS A 78 11.90 -6.42 0.63
N LEU A 79 12.53 -6.00 -0.46
CA LEU A 79 13.52 -6.77 -1.19
C LEU A 79 14.96 -6.49 -0.71
N THR A 80 15.15 -5.41 0.06
CA THR A 80 16.45 -5.03 0.63
C THR A 80 16.41 -5.10 2.16
N GLN A 81 17.45 -5.63 2.79
CA GLN A 81 17.51 -5.86 4.26
C GLN A 81 17.66 -4.56 5.10
N THR A 82 17.45 -3.38 4.53
CA THR A 82 17.75 -2.08 5.18
C THR A 82 16.68 -1.59 6.15
N ASP A 83 15.61 -2.35 6.37
CA ASP A 83 14.39 -1.90 7.07
C ASP A 83 14.43 -1.84 8.60
N ALA A 84 15.42 -2.47 9.24
CA ALA A 84 15.45 -2.51 10.72
C ALA A 84 15.42 -1.10 11.35
N LYS A 85 16.07 -0.12 10.72
CA LYS A 85 16.10 1.27 11.20
C LYS A 85 14.75 1.99 11.05
N LYS A 86 13.99 1.70 9.98
CA LYS A 86 12.64 2.27 9.78
C LYS A 86 11.69 1.83 10.89
N TYR A 87 11.71 0.55 11.23
CA TYR A 87 10.84 0.01 12.29
C TYR A 87 11.22 0.52 13.69
N LEU A 88 12.51 0.79 13.93
CA LEU A 88 12.96 1.38 15.20
C LEU A 88 12.43 2.80 15.37
N ASN A 89 12.40 3.60 14.29
CA ASN A 89 11.97 5.00 14.30
C ASN A 89 10.50 5.20 13.94
N LEU A 90 9.73 4.11 13.74
CA LEU A 90 8.35 4.15 13.27
C LEU A 90 7.46 5.11 14.05
N GLU A 91 7.59 5.13 15.38
CA GLU A 91 6.83 6.00 16.28
C GLU A 91 7.10 7.48 16.01
N ALA A 92 8.37 7.84 15.85
CA ALA A 92 8.78 9.22 15.54
C ALA A 92 8.32 9.65 14.13
N GLU A 93 8.36 8.75 13.15
CA GLU A 93 7.88 9.04 11.79
C GLU A 93 6.36 9.25 11.76
N LEU A 94 5.60 8.42 12.49
CA LEU A 94 4.15 8.58 12.58
C LEU A 94 3.75 9.88 13.27
N HIS A 95 4.48 10.30 14.31
CA HIS A 95 4.22 11.58 15.03
C HIS A 95 4.50 12.82 14.19
N LYS A 96 5.24 12.72 13.09
CA LYS A 96 5.40 13.85 12.15
C LYS A 96 4.09 14.24 11.46
N ARG A 97 3.20 13.27 11.23
CA ARG A 97 1.91 13.49 10.56
C ARG A 97 0.71 13.45 11.51
N VAL A 98 0.78 12.61 12.53
CA VAL A 98 -0.33 12.38 13.46
C VAL A 98 -0.03 13.11 14.78
N ILE A 99 -0.76 14.18 15.01
CA ILE A 99 -0.67 14.97 16.25
C ILE A 99 -1.63 14.37 17.27
N GLY A 100 -1.14 14.12 18.48
CA GLY A 100 -1.89 13.38 19.50
C GLY A 100 -1.89 11.88 19.23
N GLN A 101 -2.82 11.15 19.81
CA GLN A 101 -2.97 9.69 19.64
C GLN A 101 -1.73 8.88 20.06
N GLU A 102 -0.97 9.36 21.07
CA GLU A 102 0.28 8.74 21.53
C GLU A 102 0.11 7.26 21.84
N GLN A 103 -1.00 6.89 22.51
CA GLN A 103 -1.28 5.50 22.87
C GLN A 103 -1.50 4.62 21.63
N ALA A 104 -2.22 5.11 20.62
CA ALA A 104 -2.48 4.39 19.38
C ALA A 104 -1.17 4.21 18.59
N VAL A 105 -0.41 5.29 18.38
CA VAL A 105 0.87 5.28 17.66
C VAL A 105 1.87 4.34 18.36
N SER A 106 2.01 4.41 19.67
CA SER A 106 2.92 3.56 20.45
C SER A 106 2.51 2.09 20.38
N SER A 107 1.20 1.77 20.50
CA SER A 107 0.68 0.41 20.44
C SER A 107 0.89 -0.21 19.05
N ILE A 108 0.63 0.53 17.98
CA ILE A 108 0.85 0.10 16.60
C ILE A 108 2.34 -0.15 16.36
N SER A 109 3.19 0.81 16.71
CA SER A 109 4.64 0.73 16.51
C SER A 109 5.24 -0.45 17.24
N ARG A 110 4.77 -0.73 18.45
CA ARG A 110 5.20 -1.89 19.26
C ARG A 110 4.76 -3.20 18.61
N ALA A 111 3.53 -3.30 18.13
CA ALA A 111 3.00 -4.48 17.47
C ALA A 111 3.76 -4.80 16.19
N ILE A 112 4.04 -3.78 15.37
CA ILE A 112 4.80 -3.92 14.12
C ILE A 112 6.24 -4.34 14.41
N ARG A 113 6.92 -3.68 15.38
CA ARG A 113 8.28 -4.06 15.79
C ARG A 113 8.34 -5.51 16.27
N ARG A 114 7.39 -5.95 17.09
CA ARG A 114 7.30 -7.35 17.56
C ARG A 114 7.12 -8.33 16.40
N ASN A 115 6.31 -7.97 15.41
CA ASN A 115 6.09 -8.79 14.23
C ASN A 115 7.38 -8.97 13.40
N GLN A 116 8.21 -7.92 13.29
CA GLN A 116 9.47 -7.97 12.54
C GLN A 116 10.61 -8.69 13.27
N SER A 117 10.53 -8.90 14.59
CA SER A 117 11.57 -9.58 15.37
C SER A 117 11.62 -11.11 15.19
N GLY A 118 10.86 -11.66 14.27
CA GLY A 118 10.89 -13.09 13.92
C GLY A 118 10.02 -13.98 14.81
N ILE A 119 9.33 -13.43 15.83
CA ILE A 119 8.40 -14.16 16.72
C ILE A 119 6.99 -14.18 16.10
N ARG A 120 6.92 -14.26 14.78
CA ARG A 120 5.66 -14.13 14.02
C ARG A 120 5.02 -15.48 13.75
N ASN A 121 3.71 -15.57 13.90
CA ASN A 121 2.94 -16.56 13.15
C ASN A 121 2.80 -16.06 11.70
N ASN A 122 3.60 -16.59 10.78
CA ASN A 122 3.70 -16.14 9.37
C ASN A 122 2.38 -16.25 8.58
N LYS A 123 1.35 -16.79 9.17
CA LYS A 123 0.04 -16.94 8.52
C LYS A 123 -0.89 -15.75 8.77
N ARG A 124 -0.73 -14.98 9.86
CA ARG A 124 -1.64 -13.89 10.24
C ARG A 124 -1.17 -12.54 9.67
N PRO A 125 -2.07 -11.56 9.51
CA PRO A 125 -1.70 -10.18 9.15
C PRO A 125 -0.57 -9.61 10.04
N ILE A 126 0.17 -8.62 9.54
CA ILE A 126 1.25 -7.93 10.29
C ILE A 126 0.72 -7.37 11.60
N GLY A 127 -0.48 -6.81 11.58
CA GLY A 127 -1.17 -6.31 12.75
C GLY A 127 -2.64 -6.09 12.47
N SER A 128 -3.46 -6.22 13.52
CA SER A 128 -4.89 -5.94 13.45
C SER A 128 -5.25 -5.04 14.61
N PHE A 129 -5.87 -3.90 14.31
CA PHE A 129 -6.15 -2.84 15.28
C PHE A 129 -7.62 -2.42 15.18
N MET A 130 -8.23 -2.19 16.33
CA MET A 130 -9.56 -1.61 16.45
C MET A 130 -9.42 -0.20 17.03
N PHE A 131 -9.85 0.82 16.27
CA PHE A 131 -9.86 2.21 16.72
C PHE A 131 -11.27 2.61 17.12
N LEU A 132 -11.45 2.84 18.40
CA LEU A 132 -12.72 3.31 18.96
C LEU A 132 -12.63 4.83 19.20
N GLY A 133 -13.68 5.55 18.87
CA GLY A 133 -13.77 6.98 19.16
C GLY A 133 -14.60 7.76 18.13
N PRO A 134 -14.91 9.03 18.40
CA PRO A 134 -15.72 9.85 17.53
C PRO A 134 -15.08 10.07 16.16
N THR A 135 -15.89 10.49 15.18
CA THR A 135 -15.39 10.91 13.86
C THR A 135 -14.48 12.15 13.99
N GLY A 136 -13.53 12.29 13.07
CA GLY A 136 -12.67 13.47 13.00
C GLY A 136 -11.44 13.47 13.92
N VAL A 137 -11.20 12.42 14.71
CA VAL A 137 -10.04 12.34 15.61
C VAL A 137 -8.72 11.85 14.92
N GLY A 138 -8.72 11.74 13.60
CA GLY A 138 -7.50 11.37 12.85
C GLY A 138 -7.31 9.88 12.58
N LYS A 139 -8.34 9.03 12.78
CA LYS A 139 -8.25 7.58 12.53
C LYS A 139 -7.81 7.24 11.10
N THR A 140 -8.39 7.90 10.13
CA THR A 140 -8.05 7.72 8.70
C THR A 140 -6.66 8.28 8.38
N GLU A 141 -6.28 9.41 8.98
CA GLU A 141 -4.95 9.99 8.76
C GLU A 141 -3.84 9.11 9.31
N LEU A 142 -4.06 8.48 10.46
CA LEU A 142 -3.13 7.49 11.00
C LEU A 142 -2.96 6.28 10.07
N ALA A 143 -4.05 5.81 9.42
CA ALA A 143 -3.97 4.72 8.45
C ALA A 143 -3.17 5.12 7.19
N LYS A 144 -3.32 6.36 6.70
CA LYS A 144 -2.54 6.91 5.60
C LYS A 144 -1.07 7.04 5.96
N ALA A 145 -0.77 7.61 7.13
CA ALA A 145 0.59 7.74 7.61
C ALA A 145 1.28 6.36 7.72
N LEU A 146 0.57 5.34 8.19
CA LEU A 146 1.08 3.97 8.24
C LEU A 146 1.39 3.41 6.86
N ALA A 147 0.52 3.62 5.87
CA ALA A 147 0.75 3.16 4.50
C ALA A 147 2.02 3.81 3.92
N GLU A 148 2.16 5.12 4.07
CA GLU A 148 3.33 5.86 3.60
C GLU A 148 4.61 5.42 4.30
N VAL A 149 4.63 5.36 5.63
CA VAL A 149 5.86 5.02 6.39
C VAL A 149 6.30 3.58 6.17
N LEU A 150 5.35 2.62 6.05
CA LEU A 150 5.68 1.21 5.95
C LEU A 150 5.90 0.73 4.52
N PHE A 151 5.19 1.32 3.57
CA PHE A 151 5.20 0.87 2.18
C PHE A 151 5.72 1.94 1.20
N ASP A 152 6.11 3.12 1.71
CA ASP A 152 6.56 4.31 0.95
C ASP A 152 5.55 4.76 -0.12
N ASP A 153 4.28 4.43 0.08
CA ASP A 153 3.20 4.73 -0.85
C ASP A 153 1.88 4.94 -0.10
N GLU A 154 1.36 6.15 -0.09
CA GLU A 154 0.05 6.44 0.49
C GLU A 154 -1.07 5.68 -0.23
N SER A 155 -0.89 5.36 -1.53
CA SER A 155 -1.84 4.57 -2.30
C SER A 155 -1.89 3.09 -1.88
N ALA A 156 -0.98 2.64 -1.00
CA ALA A 156 -1.07 1.34 -0.35
C ALA A 156 -2.19 1.27 0.71
N LEU A 157 -2.85 2.39 1.02
CA LEU A 157 -4.09 2.38 1.80
C LEU A 157 -5.27 1.95 0.94
N ILE A 158 -5.94 0.88 1.35
CA ILE A 158 -7.18 0.39 0.76
C ILE A 158 -8.30 0.61 1.77
N ARG A 159 -9.24 1.51 1.47
CA ARG A 159 -10.37 1.82 2.35
C ARG A 159 -11.64 1.13 1.89
N PHE A 160 -12.37 0.60 2.86
CA PHE A 160 -13.72 0.07 2.74
C PHE A 160 -14.62 0.82 3.73
N ASP A 161 -15.63 1.51 3.22
CA ASP A 161 -16.66 2.14 4.05
C ASP A 161 -17.76 1.10 4.34
N MET A 162 -17.86 0.68 5.58
CA MET A 162 -18.79 -0.38 5.96
C MET A 162 -20.25 0.03 5.89
N SER A 163 -20.55 1.31 5.75
CA SER A 163 -21.89 1.78 5.46
C SER A 163 -22.41 1.32 4.08
N GLU A 164 -21.51 1.02 3.15
CA GLU A 164 -21.86 0.45 1.83
C GLU A 164 -22.14 -1.06 1.89
N TYR A 165 -21.90 -1.70 3.02
CA TYR A 165 -21.99 -3.14 3.24
C TYR A 165 -23.02 -3.53 4.31
N MET A 166 -24.12 -2.80 4.38
CA MET A 166 -25.20 -3.02 5.36
C MET A 166 -26.15 -4.15 4.96
N GLU A 167 -26.23 -4.47 3.67
CA GLU A 167 -27.20 -5.43 3.15
C GLU A 167 -26.71 -6.88 3.25
N LYS A 168 -27.65 -7.84 3.26
CA LYS A 168 -27.39 -9.27 3.41
C LYS A 168 -26.39 -9.85 2.38
N PHE A 169 -26.35 -9.30 1.17
CA PHE A 169 -25.44 -9.76 0.12
C PHE A 169 -24.09 -9.05 0.11
N ALA A 170 -23.84 -8.19 1.08
CA ALA A 170 -22.62 -7.40 1.16
C ALA A 170 -21.35 -8.27 1.31
N ALA A 171 -21.44 -9.42 1.99
CA ALA A 171 -20.31 -10.36 2.09
C ALA A 171 -19.88 -10.87 0.71
N SER A 172 -20.83 -11.13 -0.21
CA SER A 172 -20.52 -11.55 -1.58
C SER A 172 -19.81 -10.46 -2.39
N ARG A 173 -19.97 -9.19 -2.06
CA ARG A 173 -19.19 -8.10 -2.68
C ARG A 173 -17.73 -8.13 -2.24
N LEU A 174 -17.44 -8.53 -1.00
CA LEU A 174 -16.06 -8.59 -0.49
C LEU A 174 -15.28 -9.79 -1.00
N ASN A 175 -15.86 -10.99 -0.96
CA ASN A 175 -15.17 -12.24 -1.31
C ASN A 175 -15.56 -12.82 -2.67
N GLY A 176 -16.54 -12.22 -3.37
CA GLY A 176 -17.07 -12.62 -4.67
C GLY A 176 -18.40 -13.37 -4.58
N ALA A 177 -19.24 -13.18 -5.61
CA ALA A 177 -20.53 -13.86 -5.72
C ALA A 177 -20.35 -15.34 -6.09
N PRO A 178 -21.21 -16.27 -5.62
CA PRO A 178 -21.19 -17.65 -6.02
C PRO A 178 -21.43 -17.84 -7.54
N PRO A 179 -21.01 -18.96 -8.12
CA PRO A 179 -21.29 -19.26 -9.53
C PRO A 179 -22.79 -19.15 -9.87
N GLY A 180 -23.10 -18.47 -10.97
CA GLY A 180 -24.47 -18.25 -11.43
C GLY A 180 -25.16 -17.01 -10.87
N TYR A 181 -24.54 -16.26 -9.99
CA TYR A 181 -25.05 -14.98 -9.49
C TYR A 181 -24.39 -13.80 -10.20
N VAL A 182 -25.13 -12.67 -10.25
CA VAL A 182 -24.62 -11.42 -10.82
C VAL A 182 -23.37 -10.98 -10.03
N GLY A 183 -22.30 -10.56 -10.74
CA GLY A 183 -21.03 -10.17 -10.14
C GLY A 183 -20.01 -11.30 -9.95
N TYR A 184 -20.31 -12.55 -10.34
CA TYR A 184 -19.37 -13.67 -10.24
C TYR A 184 -18.07 -13.42 -11.01
N GLU A 185 -18.14 -12.83 -12.21
CA GLU A 185 -16.97 -12.56 -13.04
C GLU A 185 -16.07 -11.46 -12.50
N GLU A 186 -16.64 -10.51 -11.80
CA GLU A 186 -15.92 -9.36 -11.22
C GLU A 186 -15.00 -9.78 -10.06
N GLY A 187 -15.30 -10.90 -9.39
CA GLY A 187 -14.59 -11.35 -8.21
C GLY A 187 -14.97 -10.56 -6.95
N GLY A 188 -14.30 -10.82 -5.84
CA GLY A 188 -14.54 -10.10 -4.60
C GLY A 188 -13.69 -8.82 -4.52
N GLU A 189 -14.31 -7.73 -4.13
CA GLU A 189 -13.63 -6.42 -4.06
C GLU A 189 -12.42 -6.44 -3.12
N LEU A 190 -12.55 -7.06 -1.95
CA LEU A 190 -11.48 -7.21 -0.98
C LEU A 190 -10.36 -8.11 -1.53
N THR A 191 -10.74 -9.27 -2.06
CA THR A 191 -9.78 -10.25 -2.56
C THR A 191 -9.01 -9.75 -3.77
N GLU A 192 -9.66 -9.06 -4.72
CA GLU A 192 -9.01 -8.49 -5.89
C GLU A 192 -8.06 -7.33 -5.52
N LYS A 193 -8.49 -6.42 -4.63
CA LYS A 193 -7.64 -5.30 -4.19
C LYS A 193 -6.38 -5.79 -3.46
N VAL A 194 -6.50 -6.79 -2.57
CA VAL A 194 -5.34 -7.33 -1.83
C VAL A 194 -4.44 -8.16 -2.75
N ARG A 195 -5.00 -8.91 -3.70
CA ARG A 195 -4.21 -9.63 -4.68
C ARG A 195 -3.34 -8.70 -5.53
N ASN A 196 -3.89 -7.54 -5.89
CA ASN A 196 -3.16 -6.54 -6.68
C ASN A 196 -2.16 -5.73 -5.84
N LYS A 197 -2.45 -5.55 -4.53
CA LYS A 197 -1.60 -4.84 -3.58
C LYS A 197 -1.42 -5.68 -2.30
N PRO A 198 -0.57 -6.72 -2.34
CA PRO A 198 -0.40 -7.63 -1.19
C PRO A 198 0.26 -6.96 0.03
N TYR A 199 0.98 -5.87 -0.18
CA TYR A 199 1.55 -5.02 0.87
C TYR A 199 0.71 -3.77 1.00
N SER A 200 -0.28 -3.79 1.90
CA SER A 200 -1.23 -2.70 2.04
C SER A 200 -1.75 -2.55 3.47
N VAL A 201 -2.28 -1.36 3.74
CA VAL A 201 -3.09 -1.08 4.94
C VAL A 201 -4.55 -1.16 4.54
N LEU A 202 -5.29 -2.07 5.16
CA LEU A 202 -6.73 -2.22 4.95
C LEU A 202 -7.46 -1.46 6.04
N LEU A 203 -8.22 -0.45 5.66
CA LEU A 203 -9.05 0.33 6.57
C LEU A 203 -10.51 -0.02 6.37
N PHE A 204 -11.12 -0.68 7.35
CA PHE A 204 -12.56 -0.92 7.43
C PHE A 204 -13.18 0.16 8.32
N ASP A 205 -13.82 1.13 7.70
CA ASP A 205 -14.36 2.31 8.38
C ASP A 205 -15.80 2.04 8.82
N GLU A 206 -16.14 2.42 10.06
CA GLU A 206 -17.47 2.28 10.67
C GLU A 206 -18.01 0.83 10.67
N VAL A 207 -17.19 -0.10 11.18
CA VAL A 207 -17.50 -1.55 11.15
C VAL A 207 -18.83 -1.90 11.83
N GLU A 208 -19.31 -1.10 12.77
CA GLU A 208 -20.62 -1.29 13.42
C GLU A 208 -21.80 -1.20 12.45
N LYS A 209 -21.62 -0.60 11.28
CA LYS A 209 -22.66 -0.51 10.25
C LYS A 209 -22.72 -1.72 9.33
N ALA A 210 -21.68 -2.54 9.32
CA ALA A 210 -21.61 -3.70 8.46
C ALA A 210 -22.67 -4.74 8.79
N HIS A 211 -23.15 -5.46 7.76
CA HIS A 211 -23.97 -6.65 7.98
C HIS A 211 -23.18 -7.70 8.80
N PRO A 212 -23.83 -8.45 9.72
CA PRO A 212 -23.14 -9.46 10.54
C PRO A 212 -22.29 -10.47 9.76
N ASP A 213 -22.69 -10.85 8.56
CA ASP A 213 -21.93 -11.80 7.72
C ASP A 213 -20.55 -11.29 7.31
N ILE A 214 -20.35 -9.98 7.30
CA ILE A 214 -19.03 -9.37 7.05
C ILE A 214 -18.04 -9.72 8.15
N PHE A 215 -18.50 -9.78 9.41
CA PHE A 215 -17.62 -10.15 10.52
C PHE A 215 -17.07 -11.56 10.37
N ASN A 216 -17.83 -12.50 9.78
CA ASN A 216 -17.34 -13.85 9.51
C ASN A 216 -16.19 -13.84 8.49
N VAL A 217 -16.28 -13.00 7.46
CA VAL A 217 -15.20 -12.82 6.46
C VAL A 217 -13.98 -12.19 7.14
N LEU A 218 -14.16 -11.15 7.95
CA LEU A 218 -13.07 -10.50 8.67
C LEU A 218 -12.41 -11.44 9.68
N LEU A 219 -13.18 -12.24 10.43
CA LEU A 219 -12.63 -13.22 11.37
C LEU A 219 -11.75 -14.25 10.67
N GLN A 220 -12.16 -14.76 9.50
CA GLN A 220 -11.33 -15.66 8.70
C GLN A 220 -10.00 -15.02 8.31
N VAL A 221 -10.01 -13.76 7.87
CA VAL A 221 -8.79 -13.02 7.54
C VAL A 221 -7.90 -12.81 8.76
N LEU A 222 -8.49 -12.48 9.91
CA LEU A 222 -7.75 -12.20 11.15
C LEU A 222 -7.11 -13.47 11.76
N ASP A 223 -7.76 -14.60 11.64
CA ASP A 223 -7.30 -15.87 12.25
C ASP A 223 -6.41 -16.67 11.31
N ASP A 224 -6.83 -16.86 10.06
CA ASP A 224 -6.12 -17.70 9.09
C ASP A 224 -5.15 -16.89 8.21
N GLY A 225 -5.36 -15.57 8.10
CA GLY A 225 -4.61 -14.68 7.22
C GLY A 225 -4.79 -14.98 5.74
N VAL A 226 -5.79 -15.78 5.40
CA VAL A 226 -6.11 -16.18 4.01
C VAL A 226 -7.62 -16.13 3.81
N LEU A 227 -8.04 -15.61 2.68
CA LEU A 227 -9.44 -15.63 2.23
C LEU A 227 -9.51 -16.31 0.88
N THR A 228 -10.45 -17.24 0.73
CA THR A 228 -10.72 -17.89 -0.55
C THR A 228 -11.82 -17.13 -1.28
N ASP A 229 -11.55 -16.68 -2.50
CA ASP A 229 -12.54 -16.01 -3.33
C ASP A 229 -13.56 -16.99 -3.93
N SER A 230 -14.60 -16.44 -4.57
CA SER A 230 -15.63 -17.23 -5.25
C SER A 230 -15.13 -18.11 -6.40
N LYS A 231 -13.93 -17.82 -6.93
CA LYS A 231 -13.26 -18.59 -7.98
C LYS A 231 -12.33 -19.67 -7.42
N GLY A 232 -12.33 -19.90 -6.11
CA GLY A 232 -11.48 -20.87 -5.42
C GLY A 232 -10.02 -20.44 -5.25
N ARG A 233 -9.68 -19.18 -5.55
CA ARG A 233 -8.32 -18.66 -5.40
C ARG A 233 -8.09 -18.21 -3.97
N LYS A 234 -6.98 -18.63 -3.37
CA LYS A 234 -6.55 -18.21 -2.05
C LYS A 234 -5.79 -16.88 -2.14
N VAL A 235 -6.22 -15.89 -1.38
CA VAL A 235 -5.59 -14.58 -1.27
C VAL A 235 -4.95 -14.48 0.11
N ASP A 236 -3.66 -14.15 0.12
CA ASP A 236 -2.83 -14.07 1.32
C ASP A 236 -2.84 -12.63 1.88
N PHE A 237 -3.23 -12.49 3.14
CA PHE A 237 -3.27 -11.24 3.90
C PHE A 237 -2.10 -11.11 4.89
N SER A 238 -1.16 -12.04 4.88
CA SER A 238 -0.06 -12.06 5.85
C SER A 238 0.83 -10.81 5.79
N ASN A 239 0.87 -10.10 4.68
CA ASN A 239 1.64 -8.87 4.51
C ASN A 239 0.79 -7.60 4.61
N THR A 240 -0.46 -7.71 5.08
CA THR A 240 -1.34 -6.56 5.28
C THR A 240 -1.38 -6.11 6.74
N ILE A 241 -1.77 -4.87 6.95
CA ILE A 241 -2.17 -4.34 8.26
C ILE A 241 -3.65 -4.05 8.20
N ILE A 242 -4.40 -4.54 9.17
CA ILE A 242 -5.85 -4.37 9.25
C ILE A 242 -6.17 -3.32 10.31
N ILE A 243 -6.90 -2.29 9.93
CA ILE A 243 -7.41 -1.26 10.81
C ILE A 243 -8.93 -1.25 10.68
N MET A 244 -9.61 -1.44 11.77
CA MET A 244 -11.06 -1.31 11.87
C MET A 244 -11.38 -0.08 12.70
N THR A 245 -12.30 0.76 12.26
CA THR A 245 -12.76 1.91 13.04
C THR A 245 -14.19 1.71 13.47
N SER A 246 -14.54 2.22 14.66
CA SER A 246 -15.89 2.25 15.14
C SER A 246 -16.15 3.53 15.94
N ASN A 247 -17.38 4.02 15.84
CA ASN A 247 -17.87 5.15 16.62
C ASN A 247 -18.60 4.68 17.91
N LEU A 248 -18.71 3.37 18.13
CA LEU A 248 -19.28 2.81 19.35
C LEU A 248 -18.47 3.26 20.57
N GLY A 249 -19.18 3.61 21.65
CA GLY A 249 -18.57 4.11 22.88
C GLY A 249 -18.28 5.63 22.88
N ALA A 250 -18.42 6.33 21.76
CA ALA A 250 -18.22 7.78 21.72
C ALA A 250 -19.25 8.54 22.61
N THR A 251 -20.46 8.02 22.75
CA THR A 251 -21.49 8.51 23.68
C THR A 251 -21.13 8.21 25.13
N ALA A 252 -20.70 6.99 25.44
CA ALA A 252 -20.31 6.61 26.80
C ALA A 252 -19.11 7.44 27.30
N LEU A 253 -18.12 7.73 26.44
CA LEU A 253 -17.01 8.61 26.78
C LEU A 253 -17.41 10.08 26.96
N ARG A 254 -18.53 10.52 26.40
CA ARG A 254 -19.12 11.84 26.65
C ARG A 254 -19.86 11.87 27.98
N ASP A 255 -20.61 10.82 28.29
CA ASP A 255 -21.41 10.72 29.50
C ASP A 255 -20.55 10.60 30.77
N ASP A 256 -19.41 9.89 30.71
CA ASP A 256 -18.44 9.83 31.82
C ASP A 256 -17.82 11.19 32.16
N LYS A 257 -17.68 12.09 31.18
CA LYS A 257 -17.25 13.47 31.46
C LYS A 257 -18.33 14.34 32.11
N THR A 258 -19.59 13.99 31.93
CA THR A 258 -20.73 14.70 32.54
C THR A 258 -21.04 14.18 33.97
N VAL A 259 -20.74 12.89 34.23
CA VAL A 259 -20.97 12.29 35.57
C VAL A 259 -19.91 12.75 36.59
N GLY A 260 -18.71 13.18 36.12
CA GLY A 260 -17.64 13.69 37.00
C GLY A 260 -17.83 15.12 37.54
N PHE A 261 -18.79 15.90 37.05
CA PHE A 261 -18.96 17.30 37.45
C PHE A 261 -20.19 17.56 38.33
N GLY A 262 -20.94 16.52 38.71
CA GLY A 262 -22.17 16.64 39.50
C GLY A 262 -22.09 16.18 40.95
N ALA A 263 -20.97 15.65 41.41
CA ALA A 263 -20.76 15.27 42.80
C ALA A 263 -20.12 16.44 43.58
N LYS A 264 -20.89 17.52 43.77
CA LYS A 264 -20.61 18.46 44.82
C LYS A 264 -21.70 18.33 45.88
N ASP A 265 -21.23 18.02 47.08
CA ASP A 265 -21.73 18.38 48.40
C ASP A 265 -23.16 17.89 48.77
N ILE A 266 -23.23 16.80 49.48
CA ILE A 266 -23.93 16.81 50.78
C ILE A 266 -23.04 16.07 51.80
#